data_50e8b112bda30908b0f6e09702a471ec
#
_entry.id   50e8b112bda30908b0f6e09702a471ec
#
_cell.length_a   1.000
_cell.length_b   1.000
_cell.length_c   1.000
_cell.angle_alpha   90.00
_cell.angle_beta   90.00
_cell.angle_gamma   90.00
#
_symmetry.space_group_name_H-M   'P 1'
#
loop_
_entity.id
_entity.type
_entity.pdbx_description
1 polymer ?
#
loop_
_entity_poly.entity_id
_entity_poly.type
_entity_poly.pdbx_seq_one_letter_code
_entity_poly.pdbx_strand_id
1 'polypeptide(L)'
;MVAMGSSLADRAWSRESAVFRVTGVLSVIGGWFITGGAAFAVGALICLVMYYGGFIAMFIAMAAVIYVFIRSNVKADDKSKSEKKDDVFRLMMRTRDPEIVWELLQKHVSRTQSFVNRFAFDQYNKILDGLARESVSTLNHCHRELKNEQEQLKKFRRKELLAFRRVPVSIAVERNTWYHLGVNSDEQFIYCLKRMLEPIKEHVDNNFNPLPKTYVEELAPIRKQVEQLMLRTEKMLESCEFEGYQQVLVDADAVKDELSVIRKRHYDRMQNDRDDTNLKISLVYLNIIQETQEFLSIMRHQLRAGSRFFGNI
;
A
#
# COMPACT_ATOMS: atom_id res chain seq x y z
N MET A 1 -2.50 -27.28 12.86
CA MET A 1 -1.51 -28.23 13.43
C MET A 1 -1.35 -29.50 12.60
N VAL A 2 -2.41 -30.13 12.11
CA VAL A 2 -2.34 -31.33 11.26
C VAL A 2 -1.56 -31.09 9.96
N ALA A 3 -1.72 -29.91 9.32
CA ALA A 3 -1.03 -29.57 8.06
C ALA A 3 0.50 -29.38 8.20
N MET A 4 1.01 -29.07 9.40
CA MET A 4 2.46 -28.97 9.64
C MET A 4 3.12 -30.34 9.88
N GLY A 5 2.38 -31.29 10.47
CA GLY A 5 2.86 -32.65 10.67
C GLY A 5 3.01 -33.45 9.39
N SER A 6 2.08 -33.26 8.43
CA SER A 6 2.14 -33.93 7.12
C SER A 6 3.30 -33.45 6.24
N SER A 7 3.67 -32.14 6.35
CA SER A 7 4.78 -31.57 5.57
C SER A 7 6.17 -32.01 6.06
N LEU A 8 6.28 -32.49 7.32
CA LEU A 8 7.50 -33.08 7.88
C LEU A 8 7.70 -34.55 7.46
N ALA A 9 6.63 -35.24 7.05
CA ALA A 9 6.66 -36.65 6.65
C ALA A 9 6.95 -36.83 5.14
N ASP A 10 6.94 -35.77 4.33
CA ASP A 10 7.18 -35.85 2.90
C ASP A 10 8.67 -36.02 2.58
N ARG A 11 9.00 -37.12 1.89
CA ARG A 11 10.38 -37.56 1.61
C ARG A 11 11.15 -36.70 0.57
N ALA A 12 10.57 -35.63 0.06
CA ALA A 12 11.21 -34.70 -0.88
C ALA A 12 12.09 -33.66 -0.18
N TRP A 13 13.20 -34.09 0.41
CA TRP A 13 14.12 -33.26 1.17
C TRP A 13 15.25 -32.73 0.30
N SER A 14 15.17 -31.52 -0.18
CA SER A 14 16.37 -30.74 -0.50
C SER A 14 16.95 -30.13 0.78
N ARG A 15 18.26 -30.09 0.94
CA ARG A 15 18.96 -29.68 2.17
C ARG A 15 18.58 -28.28 2.65
N GLU A 16 18.30 -27.35 1.76
CA GLU A 16 17.88 -25.97 2.07
C GLU A 16 16.43 -25.88 2.58
N SER A 17 15.51 -26.66 2.03
CA SER A 17 14.11 -26.64 2.46
C SER A 17 13.90 -27.23 3.85
N ALA A 18 14.77 -28.18 4.27
CA ALA A 18 14.73 -28.79 5.59
C ALA A 18 15.10 -27.77 6.70
N VAL A 19 16.12 -26.95 6.49
CA VAL A 19 16.56 -25.93 7.46
C VAL A 19 15.46 -24.88 7.68
N PHE A 20 14.82 -24.37 6.63
CA PHE A 20 13.74 -23.41 6.75
C PHE A 20 12.51 -23.97 7.48
N ARG A 21 12.16 -25.22 7.26
CA ARG A 21 11.02 -25.88 7.92
C ARG A 21 11.28 -26.14 9.40
N VAL A 22 12.47 -26.62 9.74
CA VAL A 22 12.87 -26.85 11.15
C VAL A 22 12.94 -25.52 11.90
N THR A 23 13.49 -24.47 11.30
CA THR A 23 13.54 -23.13 11.89
C THR A 23 12.13 -22.57 12.10
N GLY A 24 11.20 -22.76 11.16
CA GLY A 24 9.80 -22.37 11.27
C GLY A 24 9.09 -23.08 12.44
N VAL A 25 9.27 -24.38 12.58
CA VAL A 25 8.69 -25.18 13.69
C VAL A 25 9.29 -24.76 15.04
N LEU A 26 10.61 -24.60 15.12
CA LEU A 26 11.29 -24.14 16.33
C LEU A 26 10.87 -22.71 16.71
N SER A 27 10.66 -21.83 15.75
CA SER A 27 10.15 -20.47 15.99
C SER A 27 8.74 -20.49 16.58
N VAL A 28 7.86 -21.36 16.08
CA VAL A 28 6.49 -21.51 16.62
C VAL A 28 6.50 -22.10 18.04
N ILE A 29 7.30 -23.15 18.27
CA ILE A 29 7.44 -23.78 19.59
C ILE A 29 8.07 -22.78 20.56
N GLY A 30 9.15 -22.11 20.16
CA GLY A 30 9.78 -21.04 20.94
C GLY A 30 8.83 -19.90 21.29
N GLY A 31 8.00 -19.49 20.33
CA GLY A 31 6.95 -18.49 20.52
C GLY A 31 5.94 -18.89 21.60
N TRP A 32 5.56 -20.17 21.65
CA TRP A 32 4.64 -20.67 22.69
C TRP A 32 5.27 -20.65 24.08
N PHE A 33 6.53 -21.07 24.20
CA PHE A 33 7.25 -21.03 25.48
C PHE A 33 7.43 -19.59 25.98
N ILE A 34 7.79 -18.66 25.09
CA ILE A 34 7.93 -17.24 25.43
C ILE A 34 6.58 -16.64 25.82
N THR A 35 5.52 -16.94 25.08
CA THR A 35 4.16 -16.44 25.37
C THR A 35 3.64 -17.03 26.68
N GLY A 36 3.83 -18.33 26.90
CA GLY A 36 3.47 -19.01 28.17
C GLY A 36 4.25 -18.47 29.35
N GLY A 37 5.57 -18.31 29.20
CA GLY A 37 6.44 -17.73 30.23
C GLY A 37 6.09 -16.27 30.56
N ALA A 38 5.83 -15.46 29.56
CA ALA A 38 5.41 -14.08 29.75
C ALA A 38 4.04 -13.99 30.44
N ALA A 39 3.06 -14.80 30.02
CA ALA A 39 1.75 -14.85 30.66
C ALA A 39 1.84 -15.30 32.13
N PHE A 40 2.68 -16.31 32.42
CA PHE A 40 2.93 -16.78 33.79
C PHE A 40 3.59 -15.68 34.65
N ALA A 41 4.62 -15.00 34.13
CA ALA A 41 5.32 -13.93 34.84
C ALA A 41 4.37 -12.74 35.13
N VAL A 42 3.56 -12.32 34.17
CA VAL A 42 2.56 -11.27 34.37
C VAL A 42 1.49 -11.71 35.38
N GLY A 43 0.99 -12.96 35.29
CA GLY A 43 0.03 -13.50 36.23
C GLY A 43 0.58 -13.58 37.66
N ALA A 44 1.82 -14.06 37.82
CA ALA A 44 2.49 -14.09 39.10
C ALA A 44 2.70 -12.70 39.72
N LEU A 45 3.10 -11.71 38.91
CA LEU A 45 3.22 -10.30 39.31
C LEU A 45 1.87 -9.74 39.80
N ILE A 46 0.81 -9.97 39.06
CA ILE A 46 -0.54 -9.52 39.43
C ILE A 46 -0.98 -10.16 40.73
N CYS A 47 -0.78 -11.49 40.90
CA CYS A 47 -1.08 -12.19 42.15
C CYS A 47 -0.28 -11.62 43.33
N LEU A 48 0.99 -11.32 43.15
CA LEU A 48 1.87 -10.75 44.17
C LEU A 48 1.39 -9.34 44.58
N VAL A 49 1.04 -8.52 43.63
CA VAL A 49 0.49 -7.18 43.87
C VAL A 49 -0.85 -7.26 44.60
N MET A 50 -1.72 -8.23 44.24
CA MET A 50 -2.99 -8.43 44.91
C MET A 50 -2.78 -8.97 46.35
N TYR A 51 -1.81 -9.85 46.56
CA TYR A 51 -1.51 -10.43 47.89
C TYR A 51 -1.03 -9.35 48.86
N TYR A 52 -0.11 -8.48 48.45
CA TYR A 52 0.43 -7.43 49.33
C TYR A 52 -0.43 -6.15 49.37
N GLY A 53 -1.16 -5.83 48.31
CA GLY A 53 -1.92 -4.58 48.20
C GLY A 53 -3.38 -4.68 48.63
N GLY A 54 -3.86 -5.88 48.99
CA GLY A 54 -5.22 -6.09 49.48
C GLY A 54 -6.33 -5.55 48.54
N PHE A 55 -7.42 -5.12 49.14
CA PHE A 55 -8.62 -4.67 48.39
C PHE A 55 -8.36 -3.44 47.51
N ILE A 56 -7.46 -2.55 47.93
CA ILE A 56 -7.13 -1.32 47.20
C ILE A 56 -6.42 -1.64 45.87
N ALA A 57 -5.50 -2.58 45.89
CA ALA A 57 -4.78 -3.01 44.68
C ALA A 57 -5.72 -3.65 43.64
N MET A 58 -6.77 -4.36 44.09
CA MET A 58 -7.78 -4.95 43.22
C MET A 58 -8.56 -3.86 42.42
N PHE A 59 -8.99 -2.77 43.11
CA PHE A 59 -9.68 -1.68 42.46
C PHE A 59 -8.79 -0.93 41.47
N ILE A 60 -7.51 -0.72 41.81
CA ILE A 60 -6.54 -0.07 40.91
C ILE A 60 -6.30 -0.94 39.66
N ALA A 61 -6.13 -2.25 39.83
CA ALA A 61 -5.94 -3.19 38.71
C ALA A 61 -7.18 -3.21 37.80
N MET A 62 -8.38 -3.25 38.37
CA MET A 62 -9.63 -3.21 37.62
C MET A 62 -9.79 -1.87 36.86
N ALA A 63 -9.49 -0.75 37.50
CA ALA A 63 -9.49 0.57 36.86
C ALA A 63 -8.47 0.64 35.69
N ALA A 64 -7.27 0.08 35.87
CA ALA A 64 -6.25 0.01 34.83
C ALA A 64 -6.69 -0.83 33.63
N VAL A 65 -7.33 -1.98 33.86
CA VAL A 65 -7.89 -2.84 32.78
C VAL A 65 -8.99 -2.09 32.03
N ILE A 66 -9.92 -1.45 32.77
CA ILE A 66 -10.99 -0.64 32.16
C ILE A 66 -10.39 0.51 31.35
N TYR A 67 -9.40 1.21 31.88
CA TYR A 67 -8.70 2.30 31.18
C TYR A 67 -8.03 1.83 29.89
N VAL A 68 -7.32 0.70 29.92
CA VAL A 68 -6.68 0.10 28.72
C VAL A 68 -7.74 -0.32 27.70
N PHE A 69 -8.87 -0.88 28.16
CA PHE A 69 -9.97 -1.29 27.31
C PHE A 69 -10.67 -0.07 26.65
N ILE A 70 -10.93 1.00 27.41
CA ILE A 70 -11.47 2.25 26.88
C ILE A 70 -10.49 2.89 25.90
N ARG A 71 -9.20 2.97 26.22
CA ARG A 71 -8.16 3.52 25.36
C ARG A 71 -7.98 2.70 24.08
N SER A 72 -8.10 1.38 24.14
CA SER A 72 -8.08 0.49 22.98
C SER A 72 -9.29 0.69 22.09
N ASN A 73 -10.48 0.89 22.67
CA ASN A 73 -11.70 1.18 21.93
C ASN A 73 -11.71 2.61 21.36
N VAL A 74 -11.18 3.60 22.07
CA VAL A 74 -11.05 4.98 21.56
C VAL A 74 -10.08 5.05 20.37
N LYS A 75 -9.00 4.24 20.36
CA LYS A 75 -8.16 4.06 19.16
C LYS A 75 -8.89 3.32 18.02
N ALA A 76 -9.92 2.55 18.32
CA ALA A 76 -10.81 1.98 17.31
C ALA A 76 -11.78 3.02 16.74
N ASP A 77 -12.14 4.07 17.49
CA ASP A 77 -13.00 5.17 17.04
C ASP A 77 -12.31 6.13 16.05
N ASP A 78 -11.00 6.23 16.01
CA ASP A 78 -10.30 6.88 14.90
C ASP A 78 -10.50 6.13 13.56
N LYS A 79 -10.92 4.86 13.61
CA LYS A 79 -11.50 4.14 12.47
C LYS A 79 -12.92 4.63 12.09
N SER A 80 -13.63 5.31 12.98
CA SER A 80 -14.98 5.86 12.77
C SER A 80 -14.99 7.04 11.79
N LYS A 81 -13.88 7.74 11.55
CA LYS A 81 -13.77 8.69 10.43
C LYS A 81 -13.85 8.01 9.06
N SER A 82 -13.64 6.70 8.99
CA SER A 82 -13.97 5.87 7.82
C SER A 82 -15.49 5.67 7.65
N GLU A 83 -16.29 5.81 8.69
CA GLU A 83 -17.74 5.57 8.62
C GLU A 83 -18.53 6.63 7.83
N LYS A 84 -18.05 7.88 7.75
CA LYS A 84 -18.67 8.88 6.85
C LYS A 84 -18.54 8.53 5.36
N LYS A 85 -17.60 7.67 4.99
CA LYS A 85 -17.52 7.09 3.64
C LYS A 85 -18.53 5.95 3.41
N ASP A 86 -19.12 5.39 4.46
CA ASP A 86 -20.09 4.30 4.38
C ASP A 86 -21.52 4.76 4.04
N ASP A 87 -21.82 6.06 4.12
CA ASP A 87 -23.18 6.56 3.87
C ASP A 87 -23.62 6.33 2.40
N VAL A 88 -22.70 6.50 1.44
CA VAL A 88 -22.99 6.25 0.03
C VAL A 88 -23.25 4.75 -0.21
N PHE A 89 -22.46 3.88 0.42
CA PHE A 89 -22.68 2.43 0.30
C PHE A 89 -24.01 1.99 0.95
N ARG A 90 -24.35 2.53 2.12
CA ARG A 90 -25.65 2.28 2.77
C ARG A 90 -26.82 2.75 1.88
N LEU A 91 -26.65 3.91 1.22
CA LEU A 91 -27.64 4.41 0.28
C LEU A 91 -27.80 3.48 -0.92
N MET A 92 -26.70 3.03 -1.55
CA MET A 92 -26.71 2.05 -2.62
C MET A 92 -27.43 0.75 -2.21
N MET A 93 -27.24 0.27 -0.97
CA MET A 93 -27.87 -0.95 -0.48
C MET A 93 -29.36 -0.79 -0.17
N ARG A 94 -29.82 0.41 0.16
CA ARG A 94 -31.24 0.71 0.44
C ARG A 94 -32.06 1.05 -0.80
N THR A 95 -31.42 1.59 -1.82
CA THR A 95 -32.06 2.01 -3.07
C THR A 95 -32.50 0.77 -3.86
N ARG A 96 -33.74 0.76 -4.36
CA ARG A 96 -34.31 -0.32 -5.17
C ARG A 96 -34.14 -0.09 -6.66
N ASP A 97 -33.95 1.16 -7.07
CA ASP A 97 -33.77 1.56 -8.46
C ASP A 97 -32.34 1.25 -8.94
N PRO A 98 -32.15 0.37 -9.93
CA PRO A 98 -30.83 0.01 -10.45
C PRO A 98 -30.08 1.17 -11.12
N GLU A 99 -30.77 2.16 -11.69
CA GLU A 99 -30.14 3.31 -12.34
C GLU A 99 -29.51 4.23 -11.30
N ILE A 100 -30.23 4.51 -10.22
CA ILE A 100 -29.70 5.29 -9.09
C ILE A 100 -28.52 4.55 -8.43
N VAL A 101 -28.58 3.21 -8.33
CA VAL A 101 -27.46 2.41 -7.83
C VAL A 101 -26.23 2.60 -8.73
N TRP A 102 -26.42 2.66 -10.06
CA TRP A 102 -25.33 2.90 -11.01
C TRP A 102 -24.69 4.27 -10.82
N GLU A 103 -25.46 5.34 -10.73
CA GLU A 103 -24.95 6.70 -10.50
C GLU A 103 -24.15 6.80 -9.19
N LEU A 104 -24.70 6.21 -8.11
CA LEU A 104 -24.02 6.18 -6.80
C LEU A 104 -22.73 5.36 -6.85
N LEU A 105 -22.72 4.25 -7.58
CA LEU A 105 -21.54 3.42 -7.78
C LEU A 105 -20.45 4.18 -8.55
N GLN A 106 -20.80 4.84 -9.67
CA GLN A 106 -19.87 5.68 -10.40
C GLN A 106 -19.24 6.73 -9.49
N LYS A 107 -20.04 7.45 -8.72
CA LYS A 107 -19.56 8.47 -7.79
C LYS A 107 -18.65 7.87 -6.70
N HIS A 108 -18.95 6.66 -6.23
CA HIS A 108 -18.10 5.99 -5.24
C HIS A 108 -16.77 5.55 -5.85
N VAL A 109 -16.78 4.93 -7.02
CA VAL A 109 -15.57 4.49 -7.75
C VAL A 109 -14.69 5.70 -8.11
N SER A 110 -15.28 6.79 -8.63
CA SER A 110 -14.56 8.04 -8.92
C SER A 110 -13.81 8.57 -7.70
N ARG A 111 -14.50 8.66 -6.55
CA ARG A 111 -13.89 9.11 -5.29
C ARG A 111 -12.80 8.17 -4.78
N THR A 112 -12.97 6.87 -4.95
CA THR A 112 -11.95 5.89 -4.55
C THR A 112 -10.73 6.03 -5.42
N GLN A 113 -10.88 6.05 -6.75
CA GLN A 113 -9.77 6.15 -7.70
C GLN A 113 -9.02 7.50 -7.60
N SER A 114 -9.72 8.63 -7.48
CA SER A 114 -9.07 9.93 -7.28
C SER A 114 -8.32 10.01 -5.95
N PHE A 115 -8.89 9.46 -4.89
CA PHE A 115 -8.20 9.35 -3.60
C PHE A 115 -6.93 8.49 -3.67
N VAL A 116 -7.01 7.31 -4.31
CA VAL A 116 -5.85 6.42 -4.46
C VAL A 116 -4.76 7.08 -5.30
N ASN A 117 -5.13 7.78 -6.37
CA ASN A 117 -4.21 8.52 -7.22
C ASN A 117 -3.45 9.58 -6.41
N ARG A 118 -4.15 10.41 -5.62
CA ARG A 118 -3.57 11.41 -4.71
C ARG A 118 -2.69 10.77 -3.66
N PHE A 119 -3.18 9.73 -2.99
CA PHE A 119 -2.44 8.98 -1.97
C PHE A 119 -1.15 8.38 -2.54
N ALA A 120 -1.23 7.74 -3.70
CA ALA A 120 -0.07 7.13 -4.36
C ALA A 120 1.00 8.18 -4.68
N PHE A 121 0.61 9.35 -5.18
CA PHE A 121 1.54 10.44 -5.45
C PHE A 121 2.16 11.03 -4.17
N ASP A 122 1.39 11.21 -3.11
CA ASP A 122 1.89 11.66 -1.81
C ASP A 122 2.92 10.67 -1.23
N GLN A 123 2.63 9.36 -1.30
CA GLN A 123 3.56 8.34 -0.85
C GLN A 123 4.82 8.27 -1.72
N TYR A 124 4.69 8.39 -3.05
CA TYR A 124 5.83 8.47 -3.97
C TYR A 124 6.80 9.60 -3.55
N ASN A 125 6.27 10.79 -3.28
CA ASN A 125 7.07 11.92 -2.84
C ASN A 125 7.71 11.69 -1.47
N LYS A 126 6.95 11.16 -0.50
CA LYS A 126 7.47 10.86 0.85
C LYS A 126 8.58 9.82 0.81
N ILE A 127 8.50 8.82 -0.05
CA ILE A 127 9.54 7.79 -0.22
C ILE A 127 10.83 8.43 -0.75
N LEU A 128 10.75 9.25 -1.80
CA LEU A 128 11.91 9.94 -2.36
C LEU A 128 12.51 10.95 -1.38
N ASP A 129 11.67 11.69 -0.65
CA ASP A 129 12.15 12.62 0.40
C ASP A 129 12.77 11.86 1.58
N GLY A 130 12.21 10.68 1.93
CA GLY A 130 12.76 9.80 2.96
C GLY A 130 14.17 9.29 2.61
N LEU A 131 14.41 8.95 1.35
CA LEU A 131 15.74 8.59 0.85
C LEU A 131 16.68 9.79 0.87
N ALA A 132 16.26 10.93 0.32
CA ALA A 132 17.09 12.13 0.24
C ALA A 132 17.53 12.68 1.61
N ARG A 133 16.70 12.45 2.65
CA ARG A 133 16.98 12.87 4.04
C ARG A 133 17.47 11.73 4.93
N GLU A 134 17.65 10.53 4.39
CA GLU A 134 18.00 9.31 5.13
C GLU A 134 17.11 9.05 6.37
N SER A 135 15.82 9.35 6.24
CA SER A 135 14.88 9.32 7.36
C SER A 135 14.20 7.96 7.50
N VAL A 136 14.76 7.09 8.35
CA VAL A 136 14.16 5.79 8.73
C VAL A 136 12.71 5.96 9.23
N SER A 137 12.44 7.01 10.01
CA SER A 137 11.10 7.28 10.55
C SER A 137 10.07 7.52 9.46
N THR A 138 10.42 8.33 8.44
CA THR A 138 9.54 8.62 7.30
C THR A 138 9.26 7.36 6.49
N LEU A 139 10.28 6.55 6.19
CA LEU A 139 10.13 5.32 5.43
C LEU A 139 9.30 4.27 6.17
N ASN A 140 9.49 4.13 7.48
CA ASN A 140 8.65 3.27 8.32
C ASN A 140 7.19 3.74 8.40
N HIS A 141 6.96 5.06 8.38
CA HIS A 141 5.61 5.61 8.31
C HIS A 141 4.95 5.27 6.97
N CYS A 142 5.65 5.48 5.84
CA CYS A 142 5.18 5.11 4.50
C CYS A 142 4.83 3.61 4.42
N HIS A 143 5.67 2.73 4.97
CA HIS A 143 5.41 1.29 4.98
C HIS A 143 4.09 0.95 5.70
N ARG A 144 3.82 1.58 6.85
CA ARG A 144 2.57 1.38 7.59
C ARG A 144 1.36 1.93 6.86
N GLU A 145 1.47 3.13 6.26
CA GLU A 145 0.39 3.74 5.49
C GLU A 145 0.03 2.89 4.26
N LEU A 146 1.01 2.41 3.49
CA LEU A 146 0.79 1.53 2.34
C LEU A 146 0.12 0.20 2.74
N LYS A 147 0.49 -0.37 3.89
CA LYS A 147 -0.17 -1.58 4.41
C LYS A 147 -1.62 -1.32 4.78
N ASN A 148 -1.89 -0.22 5.48
CA ASN A 148 -3.23 0.15 5.91
C ASN A 148 -4.13 0.43 4.69
N GLU A 149 -3.62 1.16 3.70
CA GLU A 149 -4.38 1.48 2.49
C GLU A 149 -4.69 0.22 1.67
N GLN A 150 -3.77 -0.72 1.58
CA GLN A 150 -4.03 -2.02 0.94
C GLN A 150 -5.22 -2.76 1.58
N GLU A 151 -5.32 -2.73 2.92
CA GLU A 151 -6.44 -3.34 3.63
C GLU A 151 -7.76 -2.57 3.39
N GLN A 152 -7.71 -1.23 3.26
CA GLN A 152 -8.88 -0.41 2.97
C GLN A 152 -9.40 -0.66 1.54
N LEU A 153 -8.51 -0.72 0.55
CA LEU A 153 -8.88 -1.02 -0.84
C LEU A 153 -9.59 -2.36 -0.98
N LYS A 154 -9.12 -3.41 -0.27
CA LYS A 154 -9.83 -4.71 -0.25
C LYS A 154 -11.27 -4.60 0.28
N LYS A 155 -11.51 -3.72 1.27
CA LYS A 155 -12.86 -3.50 1.81
C LYS A 155 -13.73 -2.73 0.82
N PHE A 156 -13.19 -1.67 0.18
CA PHE A 156 -13.90 -0.89 -0.84
C PHE A 156 -14.29 -1.78 -2.02
N ARG A 157 -13.35 -2.56 -2.56
CA ARG A 157 -13.62 -3.51 -3.65
C ARG A 157 -14.75 -4.47 -3.33
N ARG A 158 -14.82 -5.03 -2.11
CA ARG A 158 -15.92 -5.91 -1.71
C ARG A 158 -17.27 -5.19 -1.73
N LYS A 159 -17.35 -3.95 -1.25
CA LYS A 159 -18.55 -3.12 -1.24
C LYS A 159 -19.00 -2.76 -2.66
N GLU A 160 -18.05 -2.34 -3.49
CA GLU A 160 -18.32 -2.01 -4.89
C GLU A 160 -18.83 -3.21 -5.69
N LEU A 161 -18.23 -4.39 -5.51
CA LEU A 161 -18.70 -5.62 -6.15
C LEU A 161 -20.12 -6.01 -5.73
N LEU A 162 -20.51 -5.78 -4.46
CA LEU A 162 -21.86 -6.00 -4.00
C LEU A 162 -22.86 -5.01 -4.65
N ALA A 163 -22.46 -3.75 -4.79
CA ALA A 163 -23.27 -2.74 -5.48
C ALA A 163 -23.36 -3.02 -6.98
N PHE A 164 -22.27 -3.45 -7.61
CA PHE A 164 -22.21 -3.77 -9.04
C PHE A 164 -23.18 -4.89 -9.45
N ARG A 165 -23.46 -5.84 -8.57
CA ARG A 165 -24.49 -6.90 -8.79
C ARG A 165 -25.92 -6.38 -8.86
N ARG A 166 -26.17 -5.14 -8.45
CA ARG A 166 -27.49 -4.51 -8.43
C ARG A 166 -27.70 -3.51 -9.56
N VAL A 167 -26.68 -3.26 -10.35
CA VAL A 167 -26.71 -2.41 -11.55
C VAL A 167 -27.45 -3.14 -12.68
N PRO A 168 -28.11 -2.43 -13.63
CA PRO A 168 -28.73 -3.06 -14.80
C PRO A 168 -27.76 -3.99 -15.53
N VAL A 169 -28.23 -5.18 -15.92
CA VAL A 169 -27.36 -6.22 -16.53
C VAL A 169 -26.67 -5.73 -17.79
N SER A 170 -27.32 -4.92 -18.61
CA SER A 170 -26.74 -4.35 -19.82
C SER A 170 -25.51 -3.50 -19.51
N ILE A 171 -25.60 -2.59 -18.53
CA ILE A 171 -24.51 -1.73 -18.08
C ILE A 171 -23.43 -2.57 -17.41
N ALA A 172 -23.83 -3.52 -16.56
CA ALA A 172 -22.88 -4.38 -15.84
C ALA A 172 -22.00 -5.17 -16.81
N VAL A 173 -22.56 -5.79 -17.84
CA VAL A 173 -21.79 -6.56 -18.84
C VAL A 173 -20.82 -5.66 -19.61
N GLU A 174 -21.24 -4.48 -20.03
CA GLU A 174 -20.41 -3.56 -20.80
C GLU A 174 -19.27 -2.94 -20.00
N ARG A 175 -19.55 -2.53 -18.73
CA ARG A 175 -18.61 -1.79 -17.90
C ARG A 175 -17.74 -2.66 -16.99
N ASN A 176 -18.05 -3.95 -16.87
CA ASN A 176 -17.35 -4.87 -15.95
C ASN A 176 -15.83 -4.91 -16.15
N THR A 177 -15.40 -5.06 -17.40
CA THR A 177 -13.95 -5.12 -17.72
C THR A 177 -13.22 -3.85 -17.29
N TRP A 178 -13.80 -2.71 -17.58
CA TRP A 178 -13.21 -1.40 -17.26
C TRP A 178 -13.20 -1.12 -15.75
N TYR A 179 -14.26 -1.52 -15.05
CA TYR A 179 -14.30 -1.50 -13.60
C TYR A 179 -13.14 -2.30 -13.00
N HIS A 180 -12.99 -3.56 -13.40
CA HIS A 180 -11.92 -4.41 -12.88
C HIS A 180 -10.52 -3.90 -13.23
N LEU A 181 -10.33 -3.33 -14.42
CA LEU A 181 -9.06 -2.75 -14.81
C LEU A 181 -8.71 -1.54 -13.93
N GLY A 182 -9.67 -0.67 -13.65
CA GLY A 182 -9.49 0.49 -12.75
C GLY A 182 -9.12 0.05 -11.33
N VAL A 183 -9.88 -0.86 -10.73
CA VAL A 183 -9.63 -1.37 -9.37
C VAL A 183 -8.28 -2.11 -9.29
N ASN A 184 -7.89 -2.86 -10.34
CA ASN A 184 -6.58 -3.49 -10.37
C ASN A 184 -5.46 -2.44 -10.43
N SER A 185 -5.65 -1.33 -11.16
CA SER A 185 -4.68 -0.24 -11.18
C SER A 185 -4.49 0.39 -9.80
N ASP A 186 -5.56 0.54 -9.02
CA ASP A 186 -5.49 1.02 -7.63
C ASP A 186 -4.62 0.11 -6.75
N GLU A 187 -4.82 -1.21 -6.84
CA GLU A 187 -3.99 -2.18 -6.12
C GLU A 187 -2.52 -2.16 -6.60
N GLN A 188 -2.31 -2.03 -7.92
CA GLN A 188 -0.96 -1.99 -8.52
C GLN A 188 -0.16 -0.77 -8.08
N PHE A 189 -0.78 0.41 -7.85
CA PHE A 189 -0.08 1.55 -7.26
C PHE A 189 0.54 1.22 -5.91
N ILE A 190 -0.21 0.55 -5.04
CA ILE A 190 0.30 0.16 -3.72
C ILE A 190 1.45 -0.84 -3.84
N TYR A 191 1.36 -1.81 -4.76
CA TYR A 191 2.44 -2.78 -4.99
C TYR A 191 3.70 -2.12 -5.59
N CYS A 192 3.55 -1.21 -6.54
CA CYS A 192 4.64 -0.46 -7.14
C CYS A 192 5.39 0.36 -6.07
N LEU A 193 4.65 1.10 -5.23
CA LEU A 193 5.24 1.88 -4.15
C LEU A 193 5.93 1.02 -3.09
N LYS A 194 5.43 -0.19 -2.81
CA LYS A 194 6.12 -1.14 -1.91
C LYS A 194 7.43 -1.62 -2.52
N ARG A 195 7.45 -2.00 -3.81
CA ARG A 195 8.68 -2.40 -4.51
C ARG A 195 9.71 -1.29 -4.58
N MET A 196 9.26 -0.02 -4.67
CA MET A 196 10.14 1.14 -4.58
C MET A 196 10.67 1.35 -3.16
N LEU A 197 9.80 1.21 -2.15
CA LEU A 197 10.12 1.50 -0.75
C LEU A 197 11.07 0.48 -0.13
N GLU A 198 10.90 -0.82 -0.42
CA GLU A 198 11.65 -1.90 0.23
C GLU A 198 13.17 -1.76 0.06
N PRO A 199 13.73 -1.62 -1.17
CA PRO A 199 15.18 -1.42 -1.35
C PRO A 199 15.68 -0.11 -0.77
N ILE A 200 14.89 0.96 -0.84
CA ILE A 200 15.21 2.27 -0.26
C ILE A 200 15.32 2.16 1.27
N LYS A 201 14.34 1.50 1.87
CA LYS A 201 14.31 1.31 3.32
C LYS A 201 15.49 0.45 3.79
N GLU A 202 15.78 -0.66 3.10
CA GLU A 202 16.93 -1.51 3.41
C GLU A 202 18.24 -0.72 3.30
N HIS A 203 18.36 0.14 2.29
CA HIS A 203 19.53 0.98 2.08
C HIS A 203 19.75 1.95 3.25
N VAL A 204 18.70 2.65 3.68
CA VAL A 204 18.78 3.65 4.77
C VAL A 204 18.91 2.96 6.14
N ASP A 205 18.21 1.85 6.40
CA ASP A 205 18.31 1.09 7.66
C ASP A 205 19.73 0.55 7.89
N ASN A 206 20.45 0.18 6.81
CA ASN A 206 21.83 -0.32 6.88
C ASN A 206 22.88 0.80 6.83
N ASN A 207 22.50 2.07 6.85
CA ASN A 207 23.41 3.23 6.78
C ASN A 207 24.41 3.13 5.62
N PHE A 208 23.94 2.73 4.43
CA PHE A 208 24.76 2.74 3.22
C PHE A 208 24.98 4.18 2.72
N ASN A 209 25.92 4.37 1.79
CA ASN A 209 26.26 5.69 1.28
C ASN A 209 25.02 6.46 0.76
N PRO A 210 24.90 7.76 1.07
CA PRO A 210 23.77 8.58 0.65
C PRO A 210 23.67 8.69 -0.87
N LEU A 211 22.46 8.97 -1.35
CA LEU A 211 22.22 9.20 -2.77
C LEU A 211 23.02 10.42 -3.26
N PRO A 212 23.89 10.28 -4.29
CA PRO A 212 24.65 11.38 -4.84
C PRO A 212 23.72 12.53 -5.29
N LYS A 213 24.12 13.77 -5.02
CA LYS A 213 23.35 14.97 -5.39
C LYS A 213 23.01 15.00 -6.88
N THR A 214 23.90 14.54 -7.74
CA THR A 214 23.69 14.44 -9.18
C THR A 214 22.49 13.59 -9.55
N TYR A 215 22.21 12.51 -8.81
CA TYR A 215 21.04 11.65 -9.06
C TYR A 215 19.74 12.30 -8.57
N VAL A 216 19.81 13.05 -7.47
CA VAL A 216 18.65 13.83 -6.99
C VAL A 216 18.30 14.92 -8.00
N GLU A 217 19.30 15.62 -8.54
CA GLU A 217 19.12 16.66 -9.55
C GLU A 217 18.58 16.11 -10.88
N GLU A 218 19.01 14.89 -11.29
CA GLU A 218 18.48 14.22 -12.48
C GLU A 218 16.99 13.81 -12.31
N LEU A 219 16.58 13.41 -11.09
CA LEU A 219 15.19 13.02 -10.82
C LEU A 219 14.25 14.21 -10.57
N ALA A 220 14.76 15.39 -10.23
CA ALA A 220 13.93 16.54 -9.89
C ALA A 220 12.97 16.98 -11.02
N PRO A 221 13.39 17.10 -12.31
CA PRO A 221 12.49 17.42 -13.41
C PRO A 221 11.45 16.31 -13.65
N ILE A 222 11.87 15.05 -13.56
CA ILE A 222 10.96 13.89 -13.69
C ILE A 222 9.88 13.94 -12.62
N ARG A 223 10.27 14.16 -11.36
CA ARG A 223 9.32 14.28 -10.23
C ARG A 223 8.26 15.36 -10.50
N LYS A 224 8.67 16.51 -11.03
CA LYS A 224 7.75 17.59 -11.38
C LYS A 224 6.80 17.22 -12.53
N GLN A 225 7.30 16.51 -13.52
CA GLN A 225 6.47 16.02 -14.65
C GLN A 225 5.46 14.96 -14.16
N VAL A 226 5.89 14.01 -13.31
CA VAL A 226 5.01 13.02 -12.67
C VAL A 226 3.91 13.72 -11.85
N GLU A 227 4.26 14.77 -11.09
CA GLU A 227 3.29 15.57 -10.33
C GLU A 227 2.20 16.15 -11.25
N GLN A 228 2.59 16.80 -12.34
CA GLN A 228 1.63 17.38 -13.28
C GLN A 228 0.70 16.34 -13.90
N LEU A 229 1.24 15.16 -14.26
CA LEU A 229 0.46 14.07 -14.83
C LEU A 229 -0.53 13.50 -13.80
N MET A 230 -0.10 13.29 -12.55
CA MET A 230 -0.94 12.77 -11.48
C MET A 230 -2.06 13.75 -11.10
N LEU A 231 -1.78 15.05 -11.02
CA LEU A 231 -2.79 16.08 -10.76
C LEU A 231 -3.83 16.17 -11.88
N ARG A 232 -3.41 16.08 -13.14
CA ARG A 232 -4.33 16.05 -14.29
C ARG A 232 -5.20 14.81 -14.27
N THR A 233 -4.62 13.65 -13.97
CA THR A 233 -5.34 12.37 -13.87
C THR A 233 -6.34 12.40 -12.71
N GLU A 234 -5.93 12.90 -11.55
CA GLU A 234 -6.81 13.06 -10.39
C GLU A 234 -8.03 13.91 -10.71
N LYS A 235 -7.81 15.07 -11.35
CA LYS A 235 -8.89 15.96 -11.74
C LYS A 235 -9.89 15.29 -12.70
N MET A 236 -9.39 14.54 -13.70
CA MET A 236 -10.25 13.80 -14.63
C MET A 236 -11.06 12.70 -13.94
N LEU A 237 -10.45 11.99 -12.99
CA LEU A 237 -11.13 10.96 -12.21
C LEU A 237 -12.19 11.56 -11.26
N GLU A 238 -11.93 12.73 -10.69
CA GLU A 238 -12.84 13.40 -9.75
C GLU A 238 -14.05 14.01 -10.46
N SER A 239 -13.83 14.66 -11.60
CA SER A 239 -14.91 15.26 -12.43
C SER A 239 -15.67 14.22 -13.27
N CYS A 240 -15.12 13.02 -13.46
CA CYS A 240 -15.58 12.03 -14.44
C CYS A 240 -15.58 12.57 -15.90
N GLU A 241 -14.81 13.59 -16.19
CA GLU A 241 -14.64 14.20 -17.51
C GLU A 241 -13.24 13.85 -18.06
N PHE A 242 -13.22 13.14 -19.18
CA PHE A 242 -11.98 12.60 -19.77
C PHE A 242 -11.61 13.29 -21.08
N GLU A 243 -12.04 14.54 -21.28
CA GLU A 243 -11.63 15.30 -22.45
C GLU A 243 -10.12 15.52 -22.44
N GLY A 244 -9.48 15.23 -23.56
CA GLY A 244 -8.03 15.38 -23.69
C GLY A 244 -7.18 14.34 -22.92
N TYR A 245 -7.76 13.25 -22.38
CA TYR A 245 -7.00 12.22 -21.69
C TYR A 245 -5.90 11.59 -22.53
N GLN A 246 -6.08 11.52 -23.85
CA GLN A 246 -5.06 10.98 -24.76
C GLN A 246 -3.77 11.79 -24.71
N GLN A 247 -3.84 13.12 -24.54
CA GLN A 247 -2.64 13.95 -24.38
C GLN A 247 -1.88 13.60 -23.10
N VAL A 248 -2.59 13.30 -21.99
CA VAL A 248 -1.96 12.84 -20.76
C VAL A 248 -1.23 11.51 -20.96
N LEU A 249 -1.78 10.60 -21.77
CA LEU A 249 -1.13 9.34 -22.11
C LEU A 249 0.15 9.56 -22.94
N VAL A 250 0.14 10.48 -23.90
CA VAL A 250 1.32 10.83 -24.72
C VAL A 250 2.38 11.50 -23.85
N ASP A 251 1.99 12.46 -23.01
CA ASP A 251 2.92 13.13 -22.10
C ASP A 251 3.57 12.12 -21.14
N ALA A 252 2.82 11.14 -20.64
CA ALA A 252 3.34 10.07 -19.78
C ALA A 252 4.34 9.16 -20.53
N ASP A 253 4.11 8.86 -21.81
CA ASP A 253 5.06 8.10 -22.63
C ASP A 253 6.36 8.90 -22.83
N ALA A 254 6.29 10.20 -23.06
CA ALA A 254 7.47 11.06 -23.17
C ALA A 254 8.33 11.02 -21.89
N VAL A 255 7.70 11.08 -20.71
CA VAL A 255 8.43 10.97 -19.43
C VAL A 255 9.07 9.59 -19.26
N LYS A 256 8.39 8.52 -19.69
CA LYS A 256 8.96 7.16 -19.67
C LYS A 256 10.16 7.01 -20.60
N ASP A 257 10.14 7.67 -21.75
CA ASP A 257 11.27 7.69 -22.68
C ASP A 257 12.45 8.46 -22.08
N GLU A 258 12.20 9.60 -21.42
CA GLU A 258 13.23 10.36 -20.69
C GLU A 258 13.86 9.51 -19.57
N LEU A 259 13.06 8.79 -18.78
CA LEU A 259 13.53 7.84 -17.79
C LEU A 259 14.38 6.71 -18.40
N SER A 260 14.05 6.25 -19.59
CA SER A 260 14.83 5.23 -20.32
C SER A 260 16.20 5.77 -20.74
N VAL A 261 16.30 7.05 -21.13
CA VAL A 261 17.58 7.71 -21.42
C VAL A 261 18.42 7.86 -20.15
N ILE A 262 17.81 8.30 -19.03
CA ILE A 262 18.48 8.40 -17.74
C ILE A 262 19.01 7.04 -17.31
N ARG A 263 18.20 5.98 -17.43
CA ARG A 263 18.60 4.60 -17.12
C ARG A 263 19.81 4.15 -17.93
N LYS A 264 19.81 4.38 -19.25
CA LYS A 264 20.93 4.03 -20.12
C LYS A 264 22.19 4.76 -19.70
N ARG A 265 22.11 6.09 -19.48
CA ARG A 265 23.25 6.90 -19.00
C ARG A 265 23.79 6.39 -17.67
N HIS A 266 22.91 5.92 -16.80
CA HIS A 266 23.34 5.35 -15.51
C HIS A 266 24.08 4.03 -15.68
N TYR A 267 23.62 3.14 -16.57
CA TYR A 267 24.36 1.90 -16.91
C TYR A 267 25.75 2.19 -17.48
N ASP A 268 25.87 3.18 -18.37
CA ASP A 268 27.16 3.58 -18.91
C ASP A 268 28.10 4.11 -17.81
N ARG A 269 27.57 4.84 -16.83
CA ARG A 269 28.34 5.28 -15.63
C ARG A 269 28.81 4.08 -14.81
N MET A 270 27.93 3.13 -14.50
CA MET A 270 28.27 1.93 -13.72
C MET A 270 29.34 1.06 -14.38
N GLN A 271 29.37 0.97 -15.71
CA GLN A 271 30.38 0.22 -16.44
C GLN A 271 31.77 0.88 -16.36
N ASN A 272 31.81 2.20 -16.26
CA ASN A 272 33.06 2.98 -16.18
C ASN A 272 33.58 3.15 -14.75
N ASP A 273 32.70 3.02 -13.74
CA ASP A 273 33.03 3.17 -12.33
C ASP A 273 33.33 1.79 -11.73
N ARG A 274 34.63 1.53 -11.44
CA ARG A 274 35.09 0.24 -10.88
C ARG A 274 34.95 0.16 -9.36
N ASP A 275 34.29 1.14 -8.72
CA ASP A 275 34.21 1.24 -7.28
C ASP A 275 32.96 0.49 -6.75
N ASP A 276 33.20 -0.69 -6.15
CA ASP A 276 32.16 -1.56 -5.55
C ASP A 276 31.35 -0.83 -4.44
N THR A 277 31.89 0.25 -3.87
CA THR A 277 31.26 1.03 -2.80
C THR A 277 29.97 1.72 -3.27
N ASN A 278 29.85 2.03 -4.55
CA ASN A 278 28.70 2.73 -5.13
C ASN A 278 27.64 1.78 -5.72
N LEU A 279 27.91 0.47 -5.79
CA LEU A 279 27.01 -0.48 -6.45
C LEU A 279 25.63 -0.53 -5.80
N LYS A 280 25.55 -0.53 -4.47
CA LYS A 280 24.28 -0.64 -3.74
C LYS A 280 23.35 0.54 -4.01
N ILE A 281 23.88 1.77 -3.91
CA ILE A 281 23.10 2.98 -4.19
C ILE A 281 22.72 3.09 -5.67
N SER A 282 23.58 2.62 -6.57
CA SER A 282 23.29 2.54 -8.00
C SER A 282 22.12 1.62 -8.31
N LEU A 283 22.03 0.48 -7.62
CA LEU A 283 20.89 -0.44 -7.74
C LEU A 283 19.58 0.17 -7.20
N VAL A 284 19.65 0.91 -6.08
CA VAL A 284 18.50 1.64 -5.54
C VAL A 284 18.03 2.70 -6.53
N TYR A 285 18.95 3.43 -7.15
CA TYR A 285 18.63 4.43 -8.18
C TYR A 285 17.97 3.82 -9.41
N LEU A 286 18.48 2.68 -9.90
CA LEU A 286 17.86 1.93 -11.01
C LEU A 286 16.45 1.45 -10.63
N ASN A 287 16.26 0.97 -9.41
CA ASN A 287 14.93 0.57 -8.92
C ASN A 287 13.96 1.76 -8.94
N ILE A 288 14.38 2.95 -8.47
CA ILE A 288 13.57 4.16 -8.51
C ILE A 288 13.15 4.51 -9.93
N ILE A 289 14.07 4.47 -10.90
CA ILE A 289 13.77 4.76 -12.31
C ILE A 289 12.75 3.74 -12.83
N GLN A 290 12.97 2.45 -12.59
CA GLN A 290 12.09 1.37 -13.05
C GLN A 290 10.70 1.48 -12.44
N GLU A 291 10.60 1.64 -11.13
CA GLU A 291 9.31 1.75 -10.46
C GLU A 291 8.58 3.06 -10.80
N THR A 292 9.29 4.14 -11.13
CA THR A 292 8.67 5.37 -11.65
C THR A 292 8.08 5.14 -13.06
N GLN A 293 8.74 4.37 -13.93
CA GLN A 293 8.18 3.99 -15.23
C GLN A 293 6.93 3.12 -15.07
N GLU A 294 6.95 2.19 -14.12
CA GLU A 294 5.79 1.34 -13.82
C GLU A 294 4.65 2.16 -13.22
N PHE A 295 4.95 3.10 -12.31
CA PHE A 295 3.98 4.02 -11.73
C PHE A 295 3.21 4.82 -12.79
N LEU A 296 3.92 5.34 -13.79
CA LEU A 296 3.31 6.02 -14.95
C LEU A 296 2.49 5.06 -15.81
N SER A 297 2.93 3.81 -15.97
CA SER A 297 2.18 2.79 -16.71
C SER A 297 0.84 2.46 -16.02
N ILE A 298 0.86 2.33 -14.69
CA ILE A 298 -0.34 2.10 -13.88
C ILE A 298 -1.31 3.29 -13.99
N MET A 299 -0.81 4.52 -13.87
CA MET A 299 -1.61 5.73 -14.08
C MET A 299 -2.31 5.74 -15.45
N ARG A 300 -1.59 5.37 -16.53
CA ARG A 300 -2.16 5.26 -17.87
C ARG A 300 -3.26 4.21 -17.97
N HIS A 301 -3.08 3.05 -17.30
CA HIS A 301 -4.11 1.99 -17.24
C HIS A 301 -5.34 2.47 -16.47
N GLN A 302 -5.14 3.14 -15.34
CA GLN A 302 -6.24 3.72 -14.55
C GLN A 302 -7.02 4.76 -15.37
N LEU A 303 -6.32 5.67 -16.06
CA LEU A 303 -6.94 6.72 -16.86
C LEU A 303 -7.73 6.14 -18.05
N ARG A 304 -7.19 5.14 -18.77
CA ARG A 304 -7.92 4.43 -19.84
C ARG A 304 -9.15 3.69 -19.30
N ALA A 305 -9.00 3.02 -18.16
CA ALA A 305 -10.12 2.34 -17.52
C ALA A 305 -11.22 3.33 -17.11
N GLY A 306 -10.83 4.45 -16.48
CA GLY A 306 -11.74 5.52 -16.08
C GLY A 306 -12.49 6.12 -17.29
N SER A 307 -11.77 6.47 -18.36
CA SER A 307 -12.40 7.04 -19.56
C SER A 307 -13.45 6.13 -20.20
N ARG A 308 -13.28 4.81 -20.08
CA ARG A 308 -14.24 3.81 -20.59
C ARG A 308 -15.33 3.47 -19.59
N PHE A 309 -15.03 3.51 -18.29
CA PHE A 309 -16.00 3.21 -17.24
C PHE A 309 -16.99 4.35 -17.03
N PHE A 310 -16.53 5.61 -17.04
CA PHE A 310 -17.36 6.79 -16.80
C PHE A 310 -17.88 7.43 -18.11
N GLY A 311 -17.23 7.19 -19.25
CA GLY A 311 -17.62 7.79 -20.54
C GLY A 311 -19.04 7.43 -20.93
N ASN A 312 -19.74 8.39 -21.56
CA ASN A 312 -21.05 8.15 -22.17
C ASN A 312 -20.90 7.16 -23.35
N ILE A 313 -21.89 6.28 -23.51
CA ILE A 313 -22.01 5.33 -24.64
C ILE A 313 -22.23 6.08 -25.92
#